data_54014a6a0ed5eedb308de83fa4778739
#
_entry.id   54014a6a0ed5eedb308de83fa4778739
#
_cell.length_a   1.000
_cell.length_b   1.000
_cell.length_c   1.000
_cell.angle_alpha   90.00
_cell.angle_beta   90.00
_cell.angle_gamma   90.00
#
_symmetry.space_group_name_H-M   'P 1'
#
loop_
_entity.id
_entity.type
_entity.pdbx_description
1 polymer ?
#
loop_
_entity_poly.entity_id
_entity_poly.type
_entity_poly.pdbx_seq_one_letter_code
_entity_poly.pdbx_strand_id
1 'polypeptide(L)'
;MNAPLKTPVKQHVIDPEICIRCYTCEMTCELEAITHDDNNVVVDAGKCNYCMSCIPVCPTGSIDNWRMVPDPYSIEEQFGWEELPAQQDLGTAVAGAAEDAEAIDDAVARLLDEAHRGAGGKARAPVSAAKPTVNLYTLGHPVEAVVQGNYRLTHDDSGSDVRHIILGFEGRPFPVLEGQTLGIIPPGTDAQGSPHLPRLYSVSSPRDGERPGYGNVSLTVKREAQGLCSNYVCDLKKGDRVRVTGPFGATFLLPDDPAARLLMICTGTGSAPMRAFTMRRQRALGRADGGPDGGPDGGMTMFFGARTPESLPYFGPLKKVPQSVLRQHLVFSRIPGASREYVQDRMMAERDAVAELLSDPDTHIYICGLKGMEDGVEKAFASIAESGGTRWDALRDAMREQGRYHVETY
;
A
#
# COMPACT_ATOMS: atom_id res chain seq x y z
N MET A 1 32.75 -8.21 29.86
CA MET A 1 31.86 -7.02 29.89
C MET A 1 31.30 -6.91 28.48
N ASN A 2 30.06 -7.39 28.28
CA ASN A 2 29.41 -7.28 26.98
C ASN A 2 28.92 -5.84 26.82
N ALA A 3 29.38 -5.13 25.79
CA ALA A 3 28.84 -3.82 25.43
C ALA A 3 27.32 -3.98 25.15
N PRO A 4 26.50 -3.00 25.54
CA PRO A 4 25.07 -3.06 25.22
C PRO A 4 24.89 -3.12 23.70
N LEU A 5 24.12 -4.09 23.22
CA LEU A 5 23.76 -4.24 21.81
C LEU A 5 23.06 -2.95 21.37
N LYS A 6 23.67 -2.24 20.43
CA LYS A 6 23.08 -1.03 19.82
C LYS A 6 21.89 -1.44 18.97
N THR A 7 20.77 -0.76 19.12
CA THR A 7 19.60 -0.97 18.25
C THR A 7 19.96 -0.54 16.84
N PRO A 8 19.83 -1.41 15.83
CA PRO A 8 20.12 -1.05 14.45
C PRO A 8 19.28 0.14 14.00
N VAL A 9 19.89 1.04 13.26
CA VAL A 9 19.22 2.21 12.67
C VAL A 9 19.14 2.07 11.16
N LYS A 10 18.10 2.64 10.58
CA LYS A 10 17.95 2.73 9.13
C LYS A 10 18.67 3.98 8.64
N GLN A 11 19.58 3.83 7.70
CA GLN A 11 20.27 4.94 7.05
C GLN A 11 19.86 5.07 5.59
N HIS A 12 19.51 6.27 5.18
CA HIS A 12 19.31 6.64 3.80
C HIS A 12 20.68 6.79 3.13
N VAL A 13 20.86 6.21 1.96
CA VAL A 13 22.14 6.24 1.23
C VAL A 13 21.88 6.47 -0.27
N ILE A 14 22.92 6.94 -0.96
CA ILE A 14 22.89 7.22 -2.40
C ILE A 14 23.76 6.20 -3.09
N ASP A 15 23.20 5.53 -4.12
CA ASP A 15 23.91 4.56 -4.93
C ASP A 15 24.90 5.25 -5.87
N PRO A 16 26.23 5.06 -5.68
CA PRO A 16 27.22 5.75 -6.49
C PRO A 16 27.28 5.24 -7.94
N GLU A 17 26.86 3.98 -8.21
CA GLU A 17 26.90 3.40 -9.55
C GLU A 17 25.89 4.03 -10.50
N ILE A 18 24.70 4.40 -9.98
CA ILE A 18 23.61 4.97 -10.77
C ILE A 18 23.40 6.46 -10.57
N CYS A 19 24.12 7.07 -9.61
CA CYS A 19 24.07 8.51 -9.36
C CYS A 19 24.77 9.30 -10.47
N ILE A 20 24.00 10.13 -11.20
CA ILE A 20 24.54 10.99 -12.26
C ILE A 20 25.09 12.32 -11.73
N ARG A 21 25.16 12.52 -10.43
CA ARG A 21 25.71 13.73 -9.77
C ARG A 21 25.08 15.03 -10.25
N CYS A 22 23.75 15.02 -10.43
CA CYS A 22 23.02 16.22 -10.82
C CYS A 22 22.75 17.20 -9.65
N TYR A 23 23.06 16.80 -8.42
CA TYR A 23 22.94 17.56 -7.16
C TYR A 23 21.54 18.08 -6.84
N THR A 24 20.50 17.65 -7.58
CA THR A 24 19.12 18.11 -7.35
C THR A 24 18.62 17.71 -5.96
N CYS A 25 19.00 16.53 -5.48
CA CYS A 25 18.65 16.07 -4.13
C CYS A 25 19.29 16.92 -3.02
N GLU A 26 20.54 17.36 -3.20
CA GLU A 26 21.25 18.26 -2.29
C GLU A 26 20.56 19.63 -2.27
N MET A 27 20.28 20.23 -3.42
CA MET A 27 19.58 21.52 -3.50
C MET A 27 18.14 21.48 -2.93
N THR A 28 17.54 20.31 -2.86
CA THR A 28 16.17 20.12 -2.33
C THR A 28 16.15 19.84 -0.84
N CYS A 29 17.28 19.48 -0.25
CA CYS A 29 17.36 19.11 1.16
C CYS A 29 17.38 20.35 2.07
N GLU A 30 16.24 20.67 2.69
CA GLU A 30 16.11 21.82 3.61
C GLU A 30 16.99 21.70 4.87
N LEU A 31 17.44 20.48 5.20
CA LEU A 31 18.28 20.21 6.38
C LEU A 31 19.77 20.19 6.05
N GLU A 32 20.15 20.44 4.81
CA GLU A 32 21.54 20.32 4.36
C GLU A 32 22.18 18.97 4.77
N ALA A 33 21.35 17.90 4.73
CA ALA A 33 21.78 16.56 5.09
C ALA A 33 22.43 15.81 3.91
N ILE A 34 22.38 16.37 2.72
CA ILE A 34 22.99 15.78 1.51
C ILE A 34 24.14 16.70 1.09
N THR A 35 25.28 16.10 0.85
CA THR A 35 26.49 16.82 0.40
C THR A 35 27.22 15.97 -0.64
N HIS A 36 28.22 16.56 -1.29
CA HIS A 36 29.01 15.86 -2.31
C HIS A 36 30.50 16.23 -2.20
N ASP A 37 31.33 15.34 -2.75
CA ASP A 37 32.70 15.61 -3.13
C ASP A 37 32.85 15.48 -4.67
N ASP A 38 34.08 15.40 -5.14
CA ASP A 38 34.35 15.24 -6.59
C ASP A 38 33.85 13.87 -7.13
N ASN A 39 33.61 12.88 -6.28
CA ASN A 39 33.28 11.51 -6.64
C ASN A 39 31.83 11.13 -6.31
N ASN A 40 31.35 11.44 -5.12
CA ASN A 40 30.08 10.91 -4.61
C ASN A 40 29.16 12.00 -4.05
N VAL A 41 27.86 11.72 -4.07
CA VAL A 41 26.83 12.44 -3.32
C VAL A 41 26.40 11.54 -2.16
N VAL A 42 26.38 12.06 -0.93
CA VAL A 42 26.22 11.27 0.29
C VAL A 42 25.20 11.89 1.24
N VAL A 43 24.70 11.10 2.20
CA VAL A 43 23.71 11.53 3.17
C VAL A 43 24.27 11.49 4.60
N ASP A 44 24.24 12.63 5.28
CA ASP A 44 24.52 12.74 6.71
C ASP A 44 23.34 12.17 7.52
N ALA A 45 23.53 10.98 8.10
CA ALA A 45 22.53 10.31 8.92
C ALA A 45 22.15 11.09 10.19
N GLY A 46 23.04 11.94 10.70
CA GLY A 46 22.78 12.77 11.88
C GLY A 46 21.89 13.97 11.60
N LYS A 47 21.86 14.44 10.36
CA LYS A 47 21.01 15.56 9.90
C LYS A 47 19.73 15.10 9.22
N CYS A 48 19.74 13.93 8.56
CA CYS A 48 18.60 13.43 7.81
C CYS A 48 17.43 13.05 8.73
N ASN A 49 16.30 13.72 8.57
CA ASN A 49 15.06 13.44 9.29
C ASN A 49 14.06 12.57 8.52
N TYR A 50 14.48 12.00 7.42
CA TYR A 50 13.67 11.12 6.55
C TYR A 50 12.43 11.81 5.96
N CYS A 51 12.49 13.11 5.64
CA CYS A 51 11.36 13.84 5.03
C CYS A 51 11.00 13.38 3.60
N MET A 52 11.87 12.59 2.96
CA MET A 52 11.69 11.99 1.64
C MET A 52 11.62 13.00 0.46
N SER A 53 11.86 14.28 0.69
CA SER A 53 11.77 15.33 -0.35
C SER A 53 12.80 15.15 -1.47
N CYS A 54 13.92 14.49 -1.17
CA CYS A 54 14.98 14.21 -2.14
C CYS A 54 14.67 13.07 -3.13
N ILE A 55 13.73 12.16 -2.79
CA ILE A 55 13.44 10.98 -3.62
C ILE A 55 12.75 11.35 -4.94
N PRO A 56 11.63 12.11 -4.96
CA PRO A 56 10.91 12.38 -6.20
C PRO A 56 11.68 13.28 -7.19
N VAL A 57 12.74 13.93 -6.75
CA VAL A 57 13.55 14.80 -7.61
C VAL A 57 14.78 14.10 -8.20
N CYS A 58 15.06 12.86 -7.78
CA CYS A 58 16.16 12.08 -8.30
C CYS A 58 15.78 11.39 -9.61
N PRO A 59 16.39 11.77 -10.76
CA PRO A 59 15.99 11.24 -12.06
C PRO A 59 16.39 9.78 -12.26
N THR A 60 17.35 9.26 -11.48
CA THR A 60 17.86 7.90 -11.61
C THR A 60 17.39 6.97 -10.49
N GLY A 61 16.74 7.49 -9.46
CA GLY A 61 16.38 6.73 -8.26
C GLY A 61 17.56 6.33 -7.38
N SER A 62 18.75 6.85 -7.63
CA SER A 62 19.97 6.50 -6.86
C SER A 62 19.85 6.80 -5.36
N ILE A 63 19.02 7.77 -4.98
CA ILE A 63 18.80 8.15 -3.58
C ILE A 63 17.68 7.34 -2.90
N ASP A 64 16.95 6.51 -3.59
CA ASP A 64 15.90 5.65 -3.00
C ASP A 64 16.49 4.32 -2.47
N ASN A 65 17.58 4.41 -1.74
CA ASN A 65 18.28 3.27 -1.15
C ASN A 65 18.42 3.44 0.36
N TRP A 66 18.43 2.30 1.06
CA TRP A 66 18.45 2.24 2.51
C TRP A 66 19.32 1.10 2.98
N ARG A 67 19.98 1.29 4.14
CA ARG A 67 20.71 0.25 4.86
C ARG A 67 20.28 0.21 6.32
N MET A 68 20.11 -0.99 6.84
CA MET A 68 20.00 -1.22 8.28
C MET A 68 21.40 -1.44 8.81
N VAL A 69 21.83 -0.61 9.72
CA VAL A 69 23.21 -0.61 10.24
C VAL A 69 23.22 -0.49 11.77
N PRO A 70 24.14 -1.19 12.49
CA PRO A 70 24.30 -1.02 13.93
C PRO A 70 24.85 0.38 14.28
N ASP A 71 25.71 0.91 13.42
CA ASP A 71 26.23 2.27 13.45
C ASP A 71 26.08 2.88 12.06
N PRO A 72 25.56 4.12 11.94
CA PRO A 72 25.48 4.80 10.65
C PRO A 72 26.84 4.96 9.98
N TYR A 73 26.91 4.71 8.68
CA TYR A 73 28.08 5.03 7.88
C TYR A 73 28.34 6.52 7.95
N SER A 74 29.59 6.90 8.20
CA SER A 74 30.02 8.29 8.19
C SER A 74 29.99 8.88 6.77
N ILE A 75 30.07 10.20 6.66
CA ILE A 75 30.18 10.90 5.37
C ILE A 75 31.48 10.47 4.66
N GLU A 76 32.57 10.35 5.40
CA GLU A 76 33.88 9.96 4.87
C GLU A 76 33.86 8.54 4.30
N GLU A 77 33.18 7.61 4.96
CA GLU A 77 33.00 6.24 4.46
C GLU A 77 32.20 6.24 3.15
N GLN A 78 31.10 7.00 3.09
CA GLN A 78 30.25 7.09 1.91
C GLN A 78 30.96 7.74 0.71
N PHE A 79 31.84 8.69 0.92
CA PHE A 79 32.67 9.28 -0.13
C PHE A 79 33.64 8.29 -0.76
N GLY A 80 34.04 7.27 -0.02
CA GLY A 80 34.92 6.21 -0.51
C GLY A 80 34.21 5.06 -1.25
N TRP A 81 32.88 5.11 -1.41
CA TRP A 81 32.16 4.01 -2.04
C TRP A 81 32.28 4.04 -3.58
N GLU A 82 32.57 2.90 -4.16
CA GLU A 82 32.45 2.63 -5.60
C GLU A 82 31.10 1.95 -5.90
N GLU A 83 30.59 1.14 -4.95
CA GLU A 83 29.29 0.48 -4.98
C GLU A 83 28.61 0.58 -3.61
N LEU A 84 27.29 0.40 -3.55
CA LEU A 84 26.59 0.35 -2.27
C LEU A 84 27.05 -0.87 -1.46
N PRO A 85 27.41 -0.69 -0.15
CA PRO A 85 27.71 -1.82 0.70
C PRO A 85 26.53 -2.79 0.76
N ALA A 86 26.83 -4.10 0.75
CA ALA A 86 25.80 -5.12 0.93
C ALA A 86 25.06 -4.87 2.26
N GLN A 87 23.75 -5.19 2.30
CA GLN A 87 23.01 -5.16 3.55
C GLN A 87 23.72 -6.10 4.54
N GLN A 88 24.17 -5.56 5.67
CA GLN A 88 24.76 -6.36 6.72
C GLN A 88 23.71 -7.33 7.27
N ASP A 89 24.08 -8.60 7.38
CA ASP A 89 23.33 -9.54 8.19
C ASP A 89 23.54 -9.12 9.65
N LEU A 90 22.56 -8.45 10.22
CA LEU A 90 22.59 -7.96 11.59
C LEU A 90 22.45 -9.10 12.61
N GLY A 91 22.80 -10.29 12.16
CA GLY A 91 22.91 -11.57 12.81
C GLY A 91 22.21 -11.61 14.16
N THR A 92 21.27 -12.48 14.33
CA THR A 92 20.62 -12.92 15.56
C THR A 92 21.40 -12.67 16.86
N ALA A 93 21.61 -11.39 17.19
CA ALA A 93 22.13 -10.98 18.50
C ALA A 93 20.98 -10.79 19.50
N VAL A 94 19.97 -11.69 19.45
CA VAL A 94 18.96 -11.88 20.47
C VAL A 94 18.73 -13.38 20.63
N ALA A 95 19.74 -14.06 21.16
CA ALA A 95 19.57 -15.43 21.67
C ALA A 95 18.70 -15.34 22.94
N GLY A 96 17.43 -15.70 22.82
CA GLY A 96 16.50 -15.79 23.95
C GLY A 96 15.05 -15.39 23.65
N ALA A 97 14.80 -14.68 22.56
CA ALA A 97 13.45 -14.38 22.07
C ALA A 97 13.25 -14.82 20.61
N ALA A 98 14.24 -15.56 20.05
CA ALA A 98 14.31 -15.82 18.61
C ALA A 98 13.34 -16.91 18.14
N GLU A 99 13.08 -17.93 18.95
CA GLU A 99 12.20 -19.04 18.57
C GLU A 99 10.73 -18.60 18.45
N ASP A 100 10.28 -17.70 19.33
CA ASP A 100 8.92 -17.15 19.26
C ASP A 100 8.78 -16.10 18.13
N ALA A 101 9.83 -15.33 17.83
CA ALA A 101 9.79 -14.31 16.78
C ALA A 101 9.80 -14.92 15.37
N GLU A 102 10.59 -15.96 15.10
CA GLU A 102 10.60 -16.67 13.81
C GLU A 102 9.25 -17.36 13.54
N ALA A 103 8.67 -18.01 14.55
CA ALA A 103 7.37 -18.66 14.42
C ALA A 103 6.23 -17.66 14.17
N ILE A 104 6.38 -16.42 14.62
CA ILE A 104 5.38 -15.37 14.48
C ILE A 104 5.55 -14.61 13.15
N ASP A 105 6.78 -14.36 12.72
CA ASP A 105 7.05 -13.81 11.37
C ASP A 105 6.57 -14.80 10.29
N ASP A 106 6.71 -16.09 10.51
CA ASP A 106 6.14 -17.16 9.70
C ASP A 106 4.60 -17.16 9.72
N ALA A 107 3.98 -16.82 10.85
CA ALA A 107 2.52 -16.71 10.93
C ALA A 107 2.00 -15.48 10.17
N VAL A 108 2.69 -14.34 10.23
CA VAL A 108 2.36 -13.15 9.43
C VAL A 108 2.60 -13.42 7.95
N ALA A 109 3.69 -14.08 7.59
CA ALA A 109 3.97 -14.48 6.22
C ALA A 109 2.88 -15.41 5.67
N ARG A 110 2.40 -16.36 6.48
CA ARG A 110 1.28 -17.25 6.12
C ARG A 110 -0.04 -16.51 5.93
N LEU A 111 -0.37 -15.53 6.77
CA LEU A 111 -1.56 -14.70 6.64
C LEU A 111 -1.52 -13.87 5.36
N LEU A 112 -0.36 -13.30 5.02
CA LEU A 112 -0.14 -12.58 3.77
C LEU A 112 -0.26 -13.51 2.56
N ASP A 113 0.37 -14.67 2.61
CA ASP A 113 0.30 -15.67 1.54
C ASP A 113 -1.15 -16.17 1.35
N GLU A 114 -1.91 -16.33 2.43
CA GLU A 114 -3.32 -16.70 2.36
C GLU A 114 -4.17 -15.57 1.74
N ALA A 115 -3.94 -14.31 2.10
CA ALA A 115 -4.64 -13.17 1.54
C ALA A 115 -4.36 -12.97 0.04
N HIS A 116 -3.12 -13.27 -0.40
CA HIS A 116 -2.69 -13.13 -1.78
C HIS A 116 -2.92 -14.39 -2.64
N ARG A 117 -3.37 -15.50 -2.06
CA ARG A 117 -3.57 -16.73 -2.84
C ARG A 117 -4.65 -16.62 -3.88
N GLY A 118 -5.73 -15.84 -3.65
CA GLY A 118 -6.81 -15.67 -4.61
C GLY A 118 -7.10 -16.92 -5.45
N ALA A 119 -7.72 -16.84 -6.60
CA ALA A 119 -7.95 -17.99 -7.48
C ALA A 119 -6.64 -18.60 -8.06
N GLY A 120 -5.72 -19.00 -7.20
CA GLY A 120 -4.55 -19.86 -7.44
C GLY A 120 -3.41 -19.26 -8.30
N GLY A 121 -2.24 -19.08 -7.77
CA GLY A 121 -1.02 -18.74 -8.49
C GLY A 121 -0.14 -17.70 -7.80
N LYS A 122 1.15 -17.66 -8.13
CA LYS A 122 2.07 -16.64 -7.62
C LYS A 122 1.81 -15.31 -8.31
N ALA A 123 1.35 -14.32 -7.57
CA ALA A 123 1.25 -12.95 -8.05
C ALA A 123 2.66 -12.35 -8.28
N ARG A 124 2.79 -11.48 -9.27
CA ARG A 124 3.98 -10.66 -9.51
C ARG A 124 3.58 -9.18 -9.40
N ALA A 125 4.53 -8.35 -8.96
CA ALA A 125 4.33 -6.91 -9.02
C ALA A 125 4.24 -6.42 -10.48
N PRO A 126 3.54 -5.30 -10.73
CA PRO A 126 3.65 -4.61 -12.02
C PRO A 126 5.12 -4.28 -12.33
N VAL A 127 5.52 -4.43 -13.57
CA VAL A 127 6.92 -4.19 -14.01
C VAL A 127 7.37 -2.75 -13.72
N SER A 128 6.46 -1.78 -13.85
CA SER A 128 6.72 -0.36 -13.59
C SER A 128 6.50 0.06 -12.14
N ALA A 129 6.12 -0.86 -11.23
CA ALA A 129 5.89 -0.49 -9.83
C ALA A 129 7.21 -0.13 -9.14
N ALA A 130 7.13 0.87 -8.25
CA ALA A 130 8.25 1.20 -7.35
C ALA A 130 8.64 -0.02 -6.51
N LYS A 131 9.91 -0.13 -6.17
CA LYS A 131 10.41 -1.22 -5.33
C LYS A 131 9.89 -1.07 -3.89
N PRO A 132 9.14 -2.03 -3.36
CA PRO A 132 8.59 -1.94 -2.01
C PRO A 132 9.65 -2.20 -0.94
N THR A 133 9.58 -1.47 0.16
CA THR A 133 10.20 -1.89 1.42
C THR A 133 9.23 -2.86 2.10
N VAL A 134 9.72 -4.01 2.57
CA VAL A 134 8.91 -5.00 3.29
C VAL A 134 9.57 -5.38 4.62
N ASN A 135 8.77 -5.74 5.61
CA ASN A 135 9.21 -6.23 6.93
C ASN A 135 10.19 -5.30 7.66
N LEU A 136 10.07 -3.98 7.46
CA LEU A 136 10.93 -3.01 8.14
C LEU A 136 10.75 -3.05 9.66
N TYR A 137 9.50 -3.23 10.10
CA TYR A 137 9.14 -3.36 11.50
C TYR A 137 8.46 -4.70 11.74
N THR A 138 9.04 -5.51 12.62
CA THR A 138 8.57 -6.86 12.95
C THR A 138 7.80 -6.86 14.28
N LEU A 139 7.23 -7.98 14.67
CA LEU A 139 6.56 -8.10 15.97
C LEU A 139 7.52 -7.90 17.14
N GLY A 140 8.77 -8.37 17.01
CA GLY A 140 9.82 -8.15 18.03
C GLY A 140 10.29 -6.69 18.10
N HIS A 141 10.17 -5.95 17.00
CA HIS A 141 10.63 -4.55 16.88
C HIS A 141 9.56 -3.69 16.16
N PRO A 142 8.37 -3.53 16.75
CA PRO A 142 7.33 -2.70 16.15
C PRO A 142 7.70 -1.22 16.23
N VAL A 143 7.18 -0.42 15.29
CA VAL A 143 7.22 1.03 15.42
C VAL A 143 5.99 1.52 16.15
N GLU A 144 6.14 2.57 16.92
CA GLU A 144 5.04 3.27 17.54
C GLU A 144 4.55 4.40 16.61
N ALA A 145 3.26 4.37 16.29
CA ALA A 145 2.58 5.41 15.55
C ALA A 145 1.62 6.18 16.46
N VAL A 146 1.39 7.45 16.15
CA VAL A 146 0.40 8.30 16.84
C VAL A 146 -0.82 8.48 15.97
N VAL A 147 -1.99 8.28 16.54
CA VAL A 147 -3.27 8.53 15.86
C VAL A 147 -3.45 10.02 15.65
N GLN A 148 -3.46 10.45 14.39
CA GLN A 148 -3.70 11.84 13.99
C GLN A 148 -5.17 12.12 13.72
N GLY A 149 -5.95 11.09 13.41
CA GLY A 149 -7.40 11.17 13.18
C GLY A 149 -8.06 9.81 13.18
N ASN A 150 -9.35 9.80 13.56
CA ASN A 150 -10.22 8.64 13.52
C ASN A 150 -11.63 9.13 13.16
N TYR A 151 -12.07 8.89 11.93
CA TYR A 151 -13.29 9.42 11.37
C TYR A 151 -14.20 8.30 10.89
N ARG A 152 -15.47 8.32 11.29
CA ARG A 152 -16.46 7.41 10.75
C ARG A 152 -16.78 7.77 9.31
N LEU A 153 -16.79 6.76 8.42
CA LEU A 153 -17.05 6.89 6.99
C LEU A 153 -18.47 6.53 6.59
N THR A 154 -19.12 5.67 7.38
CA THR A 154 -20.49 5.20 7.15
C THR A 154 -21.48 5.97 8.02
N HIS A 155 -22.73 6.09 7.58
CA HIS A 155 -23.79 6.69 8.38
C HIS A 155 -24.07 5.87 9.64
N ASP A 156 -24.58 6.52 10.69
CA ASP A 156 -24.83 5.89 11.99
C ASP A 156 -25.91 4.79 11.89
N ASP A 157 -26.90 4.99 11.05
CA ASP A 157 -28.01 4.09 10.77
C ASP A 157 -27.71 2.99 9.73
N SER A 158 -26.50 2.99 9.14
CA SER A 158 -26.11 2.02 8.11
C SER A 158 -25.96 0.58 8.62
N GLY A 159 -25.98 0.38 9.95
CA GLY A 159 -25.68 -0.91 10.58
C GLY A 159 -24.22 -1.38 10.39
N SER A 160 -23.32 -0.47 9.97
CA SER A 160 -21.90 -0.73 9.77
C SER A 160 -21.08 0.45 10.29
N ASP A 161 -20.07 0.19 11.10
CA ASP A 161 -19.09 1.20 11.55
C ASP A 161 -17.77 0.98 10.79
N VAL A 162 -17.54 1.78 9.75
CA VAL A 162 -16.29 1.82 9.01
C VAL A 162 -15.60 3.14 9.29
N ARG A 163 -14.31 3.06 9.60
CA ARG A 163 -13.53 4.22 10.03
C ARG A 163 -12.30 4.44 9.16
N HIS A 164 -11.95 5.70 9.02
CA HIS A 164 -10.72 6.18 8.43
C HIS A 164 -9.76 6.58 9.56
N ILE A 165 -8.67 5.84 9.69
CA ILE A 165 -7.68 6.03 10.75
C ILE A 165 -6.41 6.61 10.13
N ILE A 166 -5.91 7.71 10.67
CA ILE A 166 -4.68 8.36 10.20
C ILE A 166 -3.59 8.18 11.25
N LEU A 167 -2.47 7.60 10.85
CA LEU A 167 -1.32 7.28 11.68
C LEU A 167 -0.10 8.12 11.27
N GLY A 168 0.52 8.80 12.22
CA GLY A 168 1.79 9.52 12.05
C GLY A 168 2.92 8.81 12.80
N PHE A 169 4.13 8.83 12.28
CA PHE A 169 5.27 8.08 12.81
C PHE A 169 6.34 8.94 13.51
N GLU A 170 6.05 10.21 13.78
CA GLU A 170 6.89 11.12 14.57
C GLU A 170 8.38 11.10 14.15
N GLY A 171 8.66 11.24 12.86
CA GLY A 171 10.02 11.26 12.31
C GLY A 171 10.67 9.89 12.11
N ARG A 172 9.99 8.79 12.46
CA ARG A 172 10.43 7.44 12.11
C ARG A 172 9.98 7.10 10.71
N PRO A 173 10.86 6.55 9.85
CA PRO A 173 10.47 6.22 8.48
C PRO A 173 9.47 5.06 8.45
N PHE A 174 8.38 5.24 7.73
CA PHE A 174 7.48 4.15 7.38
C PHE A 174 7.20 4.20 5.88
N PRO A 175 8.18 3.80 5.04
CA PRO A 175 8.10 3.89 3.59
C PRO A 175 7.11 2.84 3.07
N VAL A 176 5.89 3.29 2.84
CA VAL A 176 4.80 2.44 2.34
C VAL A 176 4.44 2.84 0.92
N LEU A 177 4.14 1.87 0.07
CA LEU A 177 3.59 2.06 -1.27
C LEU A 177 2.08 1.78 -1.27
N GLU A 178 1.40 2.37 -2.23
CA GLU A 178 -0.02 2.10 -2.48
C GLU A 178 -0.22 0.61 -2.80
N GLY A 179 -1.17 -0.02 -2.09
CA GLY A 179 -1.44 -1.45 -2.17
C GLY A 179 -0.70 -2.32 -1.15
N GLN A 180 0.27 -1.76 -0.41
CA GLN A 180 0.84 -2.48 0.73
C GLN A 180 -0.11 -2.50 1.94
N THR A 181 0.19 -3.38 2.89
CA THR A 181 -0.50 -3.51 4.17
C THR A 181 0.42 -3.19 5.33
N LEU A 182 -0.16 -2.86 6.48
CA LEU A 182 0.54 -2.80 7.75
C LEU A 182 -0.19 -3.61 8.81
N GLY A 183 0.52 -4.02 9.84
CA GLY A 183 -0.03 -4.75 10.98
C GLY A 183 -0.24 -3.84 12.18
N ILE A 184 -1.40 -3.96 12.81
CA ILE A 184 -1.69 -3.33 14.11
C ILE A 184 -1.65 -4.40 15.18
N ILE A 185 -0.85 -4.19 16.22
CA ILE A 185 -0.76 -5.07 17.38
C ILE A 185 -1.73 -4.55 18.46
N PRO A 186 -2.84 -5.25 18.74
CA PRO A 186 -3.72 -4.87 19.83
C PRO A 186 -3.01 -5.04 21.19
N PRO A 187 -3.37 -4.23 22.19
CA PRO A 187 -2.78 -4.35 23.54
C PRO A 187 -3.20 -5.65 24.25
N GLY A 188 -2.43 -6.05 25.24
CA GLY A 188 -2.70 -7.22 26.06
C GLY A 188 -2.08 -8.51 25.51
N THR A 189 -2.52 -9.63 26.04
CA THR A 189 -2.05 -10.98 25.72
C THR A 189 -3.23 -11.91 25.45
N ASP A 190 -2.97 -12.97 24.73
CA ASP A 190 -3.94 -14.06 24.54
C ASP A 190 -4.14 -14.92 25.82
N ALA A 191 -4.93 -15.97 25.72
CA ALA A 191 -5.22 -16.88 26.84
C ALA A 191 -3.99 -17.65 27.33
N GLN A 192 -2.93 -17.72 26.55
CA GLN A 192 -1.65 -18.37 26.84
C GLN A 192 -0.62 -17.40 27.42
N GLY A 193 -0.94 -16.11 27.52
CA GLY A 193 -0.06 -15.05 28.00
C GLY A 193 0.89 -14.51 26.94
N SER A 194 0.77 -14.91 25.69
CA SER A 194 1.56 -14.40 24.57
C SER A 194 0.98 -13.09 24.01
N PRO A 195 1.80 -12.15 23.52
CA PRO A 195 1.30 -10.94 22.85
C PRO A 195 0.36 -11.28 21.70
N HIS A 196 -0.71 -10.49 21.54
CA HIS A 196 -1.60 -10.69 20.40
C HIS A 196 -0.86 -10.52 19.07
N LEU A 197 -1.18 -11.40 18.11
CA LEU A 197 -0.69 -11.26 16.73
C LEU A 197 -1.26 -9.99 16.07
N PRO A 198 -0.48 -9.33 15.21
CA PRO A 198 -0.96 -8.18 14.47
C PRO A 198 -2.12 -8.57 13.54
N ARG A 199 -3.03 -7.63 13.31
CA ARG A 199 -4.02 -7.72 12.24
C ARG A 199 -3.60 -6.80 11.10
N LEU A 200 -3.70 -7.34 9.89
CA LEU A 200 -3.26 -6.66 8.68
C LEU A 200 -4.36 -5.77 8.13
N TYR A 201 -3.99 -4.58 7.71
CA TYR A 201 -4.87 -3.60 7.10
C TYR A 201 -4.20 -2.99 5.87
N SER A 202 -4.90 -3.01 4.73
CA SER A 202 -4.43 -2.38 3.51
C SER A 202 -4.36 -0.86 3.69
N VAL A 203 -3.31 -0.25 3.17
CA VAL A 203 -3.11 1.20 3.22
C VAL A 203 -4.14 1.89 2.33
N SER A 204 -4.75 2.96 2.84
CA SER A 204 -5.76 3.74 2.11
C SER A 204 -5.31 5.14 1.71
N SER A 205 -4.07 5.54 2.03
CA SER A 205 -3.44 6.79 1.60
C SER A 205 -2.34 6.54 0.58
N PRO A 206 -2.00 7.53 -0.25
CA PRO A 206 -0.78 7.49 -1.04
C PRO A 206 0.48 7.47 -0.15
N ARG A 207 1.61 7.07 -0.74
CA ARG A 207 2.94 6.99 -0.09
C ARG A 207 3.42 8.33 0.52
N ASP A 208 2.94 9.44 0.01
CA ASP A 208 3.23 10.80 0.50
C ASP A 208 2.21 11.32 1.54
N GLY A 209 1.30 10.45 1.99
CA GLY A 209 0.33 10.74 3.06
C GLY A 209 -1.03 11.26 2.58
N GLU A 210 -1.90 11.58 3.51
CA GLU A 210 -3.23 12.17 3.24
C GLU A 210 -3.14 13.52 2.52
N ARG A 211 -2.10 14.28 2.82
CA ARG A 211 -1.71 15.47 2.08
C ARG A 211 -0.25 15.31 1.65
N PRO A 212 0.14 15.81 0.48
CA PRO A 212 1.54 15.77 0.05
C PRO A 212 2.48 16.33 1.13
N GLY A 213 3.55 15.58 1.44
CA GLY A 213 4.56 15.98 2.42
C GLY A 213 4.22 15.70 3.90
N TYR A 214 3.06 15.14 4.21
CA TYR A 214 2.72 14.84 5.62
C TYR A 214 3.30 13.51 6.14
N GLY A 215 3.70 12.59 5.26
CA GLY A 215 4.35 11.33 5.64
C GLY A 215 3.53 10.44 6.59
N ASN A 216 2.20 10.63 6.63
CA ASN A 216 1.29 9.82 7.42
C ASN A 216 0.67 8.69 6.57
N VAL A 217 0.16 7.67 7.22
CA VAL A 217 -0.48 6.53 6.59
C VAL A 217 -1.91 6.41 7.09
N SER A 218 -2.83 6.08 6.20
CA SER A 218 -4.22 5.88 6.58
C SER A 218 -4.71 4.48 6.31
N LEU A 219 -5.67 4.06 7.13
CA LEU A 219 -6.34 2.77 7.06
C LEU A 219 -7.85 2.97 6.93
N THR A 220 -8.51 2.00 6.31
CA THR A 220 -9.97 1.87 6.30
C THR A 220 -10.35 0.62 7.08
N VAL A 221 -10.90 0.79 8.27
CA VAL A 221 -11.16 -0.30 9.21
C VAL A 221 -12.66 -0.43 9.49
N LYS A 222 -13.20 -1.62 9.25
CA LYS A 222 -14.56 -1.96 9.68
C LYS A 222 -14.54 -2.56 11.06
N ARG A 223 -15.39 -2.06 11.95
CA ARG A 223 -15.63 -2.66 13.26
C ARG A 223 -16.35 -3.99 13.07
N GLU A 224 -15.72 -5.07 13.50
CA GLU A 224 -16.36 -6.39 13.58
C GLU A 224 -16.83 -6.65 15.00
N ALA A 225 -18.06 -7.15 15.16
CA ALA A 225 -18.74 -7.24 16.47
C ALA A 225 -17.91 -8.00 17.53
N GLN A 226 -17.17 -9.04 17.13
CA GLN A 226 -16.31 -9.83 18.01
C GLN A 226 -14.82 -9.69 17.68
N GLY A 227 -14.45 -8.71 16.87
CA GLY A 227 -13.08 -8.50 16.43
C GLY A 227 -12.26 -7.75 17.48
N LEU A 228 -11.29 -8.39 18.12
CA LEU A 228 -10.42 -7.76 19.11
C LEU A 228 -9.72 -6.51 18.54
N CYS A 229 -8.96 -6.68 17.46
CA CYS A 229 -8.16 -5.59 16.90
C CYS A 229 -9.04 -4.51 16.23
N SER A 230 -10.08 -4.89 15.50
CA SER A 230 -10.95 -3.91 14.83
C SER A 230 -11.69 -3.02 15.82
N ASN A 231 -12.16 -3.56 16.97
CA ASN A 231 -12.74 -2.75 18.04
C ASN A 231 -11.69 -1.82 18.65
N TYR A 232 -10.51 -2.34 19.00
CA TYR A 232 -9.40 -1.53 19.50
C TYR A 232 -9.09 -0.35 18.57
N VAL A 233 -8.86 -0.61 17.29
CA VAL A 233 -8.52 0.43 16.30
C VAL A 233 -9.66 1.45 16.13
N CYS A 234 -10.91 0.99 16.09
CA CYS A 234 -12.07 1.88 15.97
C CYS A 234 -12.31 2.76 17.21
N ASP A 235 -11.85 2.35 18.38
CA ASP A 235 -11.99 3.10 19.64
C ASP A 235 -10.85 4.09 19.91
N LEU A 236 -9.76 4.02 19.14
CA LEU A 236 -8.62 4.93 19.25
C LEU A 236 -9.03 6.39 19.06
N LYS A 237 -8.41 7.26 19.83
CA LYS A 237 -8.60 8.71 19.78
C LYS A 237 -7.34 9.40 19.26
N LYS A 238 -7.50 10.61 18.76
CA LYS A 238 -6.35 11.45 18.37
C LYS A 238 -5.40 11.61 19.55
N GLY A 239 -4.13 11.31 19.32
CA GLY A 239 -3.06 11.32 20.30
C GLY A 239 -2.72 9.96 20.92
N ASP A 240 -3.61 8.95 20.74
CA ASP A 240 -3.29 7.59 21.20
C ASP A 240 -2.11 6.99 20.43
N ARG A 241 -1.36 6.13 21.10
CA ARG A 241 -0.19 5.44 20.54
C ARG A 241 -0.54 4.00 20.18
N VAL A 242 -0.02 3.56 19.04
CA VAL A 242 -0.33 2.26 18.44
C VAL A 242 0.96 1.58 17.98
N ARG A 243 1.12 0.31 18.31
CA ARG A 243 2.25 -0.50 17.79
C ARG A 243 1.93 -1.02 16.40
N VAL A 244 2.83 -0.75 15.46
CA VAL A 244 2.66 -1.05 14.04
C VAL A 244 3.81 -1.89 13.54
N THR A 245 3.52 -2.86 12.67
CA THR A 245 4.48 -3.71 11.96
C THR A 245 4.35 -3.54 10.46
N GLY A 246 5.34 -3.98 9.69
CA GLY A 246 5.39 -3.86 8.24
C GLY A 246 6.34 -2.78 7.74
N PRO A 247 6.15 -2.21 6.55
CA PRO A 247 5.09 -2.56 5.58
C PRO A 247 5.16 -4.00 5.09
N PHE A 248 4.04 -4.53 4.61
CA PHE A 248 3.96 -5.87 4.05
C PHE A 248 3.40 -5.84 2.63
N GLY A 249 3.67 -6.89 1.86
CA GLY A 249 3.19 -7.04 0.49
C GLY A 249 4.16 -6.44 -0.53
N ALA A 250 4.41 -7.20 -1.60
CA ALA A 250 5.34 -6.83 -2.65
C ALA A 250 4.73 -7.00 -4.06
N THR A 251 3.45 -7.37 -4.16
CA THR A 251 2.83 -7.75 -5.45
C THR A 251 1.59 -6.94 -5.80
N PHE A 252 0.77 -6.57 -4.82
CA PHE A 252 -0.44 -5.77 -5.01
C PHE A 252 -0.10 -4.28 -5.05
N LEU A 253 0.74 -3.86 -6.01
CA LEU A 253 1.30 -2.51 -6.09
C LEU A 253 0.72 -1.72 -7.25
N LEU A 254 0.66 -0.40 -7.12
CA LEU A 254 0.29 0.50 -8.21
C LEU A 254 1.42 0.54 -9.26
N PRO A 255 1.15 0.37 -10.57
CA PRO A 255 2.11 0.66 -11.61
C PRO A 255 2.41 2.17 -11.64
N ASP A 256 3.68 2.54 -11.70
CA ASP A 256 4.09 3.94 -11.82
C ASP A 256 3.99 4.45 -13.29
N ASP A 257 3.74 3.55 -14.25
CA ASP A 257 3.46 3.92 -15.64
C ASP A 257 2.12 4.69 -15.73
N PRO A 258 2.13 5.96 -16.16
CA PRO A 258 0.93 6.76 -16.30
C PRO A 258 -0.03 6.25 -17.39
N ALA A 259 0.47 5.50 -18.38
CA ALA A 259 -0.34 4.90 -19.44
C ALA A 259 -1.11 3.65 -18.99
N ALA A 260 -0.68 3.00 -17.88
CA ALA A 260 -1.35 1.81 -17.37
C ALA A 260 -2.81 2.09 -17.00
N ARG A 261 -3.74 1.30 -17.52
CA ARG A 261 -5.17 1.36 -17.19
C ARG A 261 -5.45 0.50 -15.96
N LEU A 262 -6.31 0.95 -15.06
CA LEU A 262 -6.65 0.24 -13.83
C LEU A 262 -8.12 -0.19 -13.85
N LEU A 263 -8.36 -1.50 -13.81
CA LEU A 263 -9.68 -2.06 -13.57
C LEU A 263 -9.74 -2.53 -12.11
N MET A 264 -10.44 -1.78 -11.29
CA MET A 264 -10.53 -1.97 -9.85
C MET A 264 -11.91 -2.53 -9.46
N ILE A 265 -11.93 -3.65 -8.75
CA ILE A 265 -13.16 -4.27 -8.26
C ILE A 265 -13.05 -4.43 -6.75
N CYS A 266 -13.98 -3.84 -6.00
CA CYS A 266 -13.92 -3.91 -4.55
C CYS A 266 -15.28 -3.94 -3.87
N THR A 267 -15.29 -4.39 -2.62
CA THR A 267 -16.44 -4.31 -1.72
C THR A 267 -16.01 -3.85 -0.32
N GLY A 268 -16.81 -3.01 0.29
CA GLY A 268 -16.58 -2.57 1.68
C GLY A 268 -15.20 -1.95 1.90
N THR A 269 -14.44 -2.50 2.84
CA THR A 269 -13.07 -2.03 3.16
C THR A 269 -12.02 -2.37 2.11
N GLY A 270 -12.32 -3.24 1.15
CA GLY A 270 -11.49 -3.45 -0.04
C GLY A 270 -11.31 -2.18 -0.89
N SER A 271 -12.07 -1.14 -0.62
CA SER A 271 -11.87 0.21 -1.18
C SER A 271 -10.60 0.91 -0.70
N ALA A 272 -9.94 0.43 0.35
CA ALA A 272 -8.74 1.04 0.92
C ALA A 272 -7.60 1.20 -0.11
N PRO A 273 -7.07 0.13 -0.73
CA PRO A 273 -6.02 0.28 -1.74
C PRO A 273 -6.51 1.05 -2.98
N MET A 274 -7.79 0.89 -3.37
CA MET A 274 -8.35 1.58 -4.54
C MET A 274 -8.37 3.11 -4.33
N ARG A 275 -8.65 3.55 -3.09
CA ARG A 275 -8.54 4.96 -2.70
C ARG A 275 -7.10 5.46 -2.81
N ALA A 276 -6.14 4.71 -2.29
CA ALA A 276 -4.72 5.07 -2.37
C ALA A 276 -4.28 5.23 -3.83
N PHE A 277 -4.63 4.29 -4.71
CA PHE A 277 -4.36 4.32 -6.15
C PHE A 277 -4.98 5.56 -6.81
N THR A 278 -6.27 5.79 -6.56
CA THR A 278 -7.00 6.94 -7.13
C THR A 278 -6.34 8.26 -6.71
N MET A 279 -6.05 8.45 -5.43
CA MET A 279 -5.41 9.67 -4.93
C MET A 279 -4.01 9.86 -5.51
N ARG A 280 -3.22 8.80 -5.62
CA ARG A 280 -1.87 8.86 -6.21
C ARG A 280 -1.93 9.29 -7.68
N ARG A 281 -2.84 8.68 -8.47
CA ARG A 281 -3.04 9.06 -9.88
C ARG A 281 -3.54 10.49 -10.03
N GLN A 282 -4.53 10.93 -9.25
CA GLN A 282 -4.99 12.32 -9.26
C GLN A 282 -3.84 13.31 -9.00
N ARG A 283 -2.96 13.01 -8.03
CA ARG A 283 -1.80 13.86 -7.73
C ARG A 283 -0.79 13.89 -8.88
N ALA A 284 -0.60 12.77 -9.56
CA ALA A 284 0.28 12.70 -10.73
C ALA A 284 -0.28 13.52 -11.90
N LEU A 285 -1.58 13.39 -12.19
CA LEU A 285 -2.27 14.15 -13.25
C LEU A 285 -2.30 15.65 -12.96
N GLY A 286 -2.48 16.05 -11.71
CA GLY A 286 -2.48 17.49 -11.32
C GLY A 286 -1.10 18.15 -11.34
N ARG A 287 -0.02 17.38 -11.47
CA ARG A 287 1.36 17.89 -11.65
C ARG A 287 1.79 17.97 -13.11
N ALA A 288 1.13 17.22 -13.99
CA ALA A 288 1.31 17.39 -15.42
C ALA A 288 0.53 18.65 -15.84
N ASP A 289 1.17 19.62 -16.50
CA ASP A 289 0.63 20.93 -16.93
C ASP A 289 -0.51 20.83 -17.98
N GLY A 290 -1.33 19.79 -17.90
CA GLY A 290 -2.58 19.60 -18.63
C GLY A 290 -3.74 19.81 -17.66
N GLY A 291 -4.45 20.91 -17.80
CA GLY A 291 -5.64 21.21 -17.00
C GLY A 291 -6.70 20.09 -17.08
N PRO A 292 -7.79 20.20 -16.30
CA PRO A 292 -8.78 19.13 -16.10
C PRO A 292 -9.47 18.58 -17.35
N ASP A 293 -9.23 19.18 -18.52
CA ASP A 293 -9.93 18.88 -19.78
C ASP A 293 -9.03 18.34 -20.91
N GLY A 294 -7.75 18.02 -20.71
CA GLY A 294 -6.82 17.73 -21.81
C GLY A 294 -5.75 16.65 -21.59
N GLY A 295 -5.78 15.90 -20.49
CA GLY A 295 -4.91 14.74 -20.29
C GLY A 295 -5.53 13.46 -20.87
N PRO A 296 -4.73 12.44 -21.20
CA PRO A 296 -5.26 11.12 -21.50
C PRO A 296 -6.17 10.68 -20.37
N ASP A 297 -7.31 10.09 -20.73
CA ASP A 297 -8.26 9.45 -19.80
C ASP A 297 -7.45 8.84 -18.66
N GLY A 298 -7.72 9.20 -17.39
CA GLY A 298 -6.93 8.74 -16.20
C GLY A 298 -6.85 7.24 -16.08
N GLY A 299 -7.47 6.53 -17.00
CA GLY A 299 -7.36 5.11 -17.23
C GLY A 299 -7.90 4.26 -16.08
N MET A 300 -8.72 4.83 -15.18
CA MET A 300 -9.24 4.11 -14.02
C MET A 300 -10.73 3.83 -14.16
N THR A 301 -11.09 2.55 -14.03
CA THR A 301 -12.49 2.09 -13.93
C THR A 301 -12.65 1.31 -12.64
N MET A 302 -13.68 1.62 -11.84
CA MET A 302 -13.92 0.99 -10.56
C MET A 302 -15.37 0.48 -10.43
N PHE A 303 -15.50 -0.80 -10.12
CA PHE A 303 -16.75 -1.42 -9.67
C PHE A 303 -16.72 -1.54 -8.14
N PHE A 304 -17.54 -0.77 -7.45
CA PHE A 304 -17.54 -0.72 -6.00
C PHE A 304 -18.88 -1.15 -5.42
N GLY A 305 -18.90 -2.27 -4.72
CA GLY A 305 -20.08 -2.86 -4.12
C GLY A 305 -20.24 -2.53 -2.63
N ALA A 306 -21.44 -2.17 -2.23
CA ALA A 306 -21.85 -2.00 -0.84
C ALA A 306 -23.28 -2.52 -0.62
N ARG A 307 -23.73 -2.54 0.64
CA ARG A 307 -25.12 -2.94 0.94
C ARG A 307 -26.09 -1.83 0.53
N THR A 308 -25.84 -0.63 0.98
CA THR A 308 -26.63 0.58 0.73
C THR A 308 -25.70 1.77 0.52
N PRO A 309 -26.15 2.91 0.00
CA PRO A 309 -25.36 4.13 -0.09
C PRO A 309 -24.78 4.58 1.25
N GLU A 310 -25.54 4.45 2.35
CA GLU A 310 -25.15 4.86 3.70
C GLU A 310 -24.03 3.98 4.26
N SER A 311 -23.91 2.74 3.77
CA SER A 311 -22.83 1.79 4.14
C SER A 311 -21.58 1.87 3.26
N LEU A 312 -21.58 2.72 2.23
CA LEU A 312 -20.46 2.87 1.30
C LEU A 312 -19.40 3.80 1.91
N PRO A 313 -18.17 3.31 2.19
CA PRO A 313 -17.07 4.19 2.61
C PRO A 313 -16.75 5.21 1.52
N TYR A 314 -16.42 6.45 1.91
CA TYR A 314 -16.01 7.53 1.00
C TYR A 314 -17.05 7.97 -0.04
N PHE A 315 -18.31 7.65 0.14
CA PHE A 315 -19.36 7.95 -0.84
C PHE A 315 -19.36 9.42 -1.32
N GLY A 316 -19.27 10.37 -0.39
CA GLY A 316 -19.22 11.79 -0.73
C GLY A 316 -17.95 12.20 -1.49
N PRO A 317 -16.73 11.84 -0.99
CA PRO A 317 -15.47 12.07 -1.71
C PRO A 317 -15.39 11.39 -3.07
N LEU A 318 -15.85 10.15 -3.20
CA LEU A 318 -15.85 9.42 -4.47
C LEU A 318 -16.64 10.15 -5.56
N LYS A 319 -17.81 10.69 -5.24
CA LYS A 319 -18.65 11.45 -6.18
C LYS A 319 -17.97 12.70 -6.73
N LYS A 320 -16.96 13.24 -6.04
CA LYS A 320 -16.24 14.43 -6.43
C LYS A 320 -15.07 14.17 -7.38
N VAL A 321 -14.69 12.89 -7.56
CA VAL A 321 -13.63 12.52 -8.49
C VAL A 321 -14.16 12.68 -9.91
N PRO A 322 -13.49 13.50 -10.79
CA PRO A 322 -13.92 13.65 -12.17
C PRO A 322 -14.00 12.31 -12.90
N GLN A 323 -15.01 12.13 -13.74
CA GLN A 323 -15.18 10.89 -14.52
C GLN A 323 -14.03 10.67 -15.53
N SER A 324 -13.37 11.73 -15.96
CA SER A 324 -12.14 11.65 -16.75
C SER A 324 -10.95 11.05 -16.00
N VAL A 325 -10.99 11.03 -14.66
CA VAL A 325 -9.97 10.43 -13.82
C VAL A 325 -10.38 9.03 -13.39
N LEU A 326 -11.63 8.87 -12.94
CA LEU A 326 -12.17 7.63 -12.43
C LEU A 326 -13.61 7.40 -12.89
N ARG A 327 -13.82 6.44 -13.78
CA ARG A 327 -15.15 5.93 -14.11
C ARG A 327 -15.62 4.99 -13.00
N GLN A 328 -16.71 5.36 -12.31
CA GLN A 328 -17.18 4.58 -11.15
C GLN A 328 -18.54 3.94 -11.42
N HIS A 329 -18.65 2.66 -11.07
CA HIS A 329 -19.88 1.91 -11.01
C HIS A 329 -20.16 1.54 -9.56
N LEU A 330 -21.02 2.34 -8.90
CA LEU A 330 -21.44 2.09 -7.51
C LEU A 330 -22.62 1.10 -7.53
N VAL A 331 -22.48 0.00 -6.79
CA VAL A 331 -23.42 -1.12 -6.84
C VAL A 331 -23.95 -1.39 -5.43
N PHE A 332 -25.28 -1.53 -5.30
CA PHE A 332 -25.92 -1.70 -4.01
C PHE A 332 -26.78 -2.95 -3.96
N SER A 333 -26.49 -3.83 -2.99
CA SER A 333 -27.19 -5.13 -2.89
C SER A 333 -28.44 -5.12 -2.01
N ARG A 334 -28.73 -4.02 -1.31
CA ARG A 334 -29.85 -3.93 -0.34
C ARG A 334 -30.61 -2.61 -0.40
N ILE A 335 -30.98 -2.17 -1.59
CA ILE A 335 -31.87 -1.01 -1.75
C ILE A 335 -33.31 -1.49 -1.54
N PRO A 336 -34.09 -0.86 -0.64
CA PRO A 336 -35.50 -1.20 -0.45
C PRO A 336 -36.29 -1.06 -1.75
N GLY A 337 -37.02 -2.12 -2.12
CA GLY A 337 -37.85 -2.11 -3.33
C GLY A 337 -37.10 -2.35 -4.65
N ALA A 338 -35.77 -2.49 -4.66
CA ALA A 338 -34.99 -2.83 -5.82
C ALA A 338 -34.52 -4.30 -5.78
N SER A 339 -34.25 -4.87 -6.96
CA SER A 339 -33.57 -6.16 -7.07
C SER A 339 -32.13 -6.05 -6.54
N ARG A 340 -31.61 -7.14 -5.98
CA ARG A 340 -30.21 -7.18 -5.53
C ARG A 340 -29.30 -7.11 -6.76
N GLU A 341 -28.29 -6.24 -6.67
CA GLU A 341 -27.25 -6.14 -7.65
C GLU A 341 -25.87 -6.27 -6.97
N TYR A 342 -24.99 -7.04 -7.56
CA TYR A 342 -23.62 -7.23 -7.11
C TYR A 342 -22.64 -6.71 -8.18
N VAL A 343 -21.37 -6.58 -7.84
CA VAL A 343 -20.35 -6.02 -8.74
C VAL A 343 -20.25 -6.83 -10.04
N GLN A 344 -20.33 -8.16 -9.99
CA GLN A 344 -20.31 -9.02 -11.15
C GLN A 344 -21.52 -8.80 -12.08
N ASP A 345 -22.70 -8.50 -11.53
CA ASP A 345 -23.90 -8.22 -12.32
C ASP A 345 -23.74 -6.92 -13.11
N ARG A 346 -23.17 -5.89 -12.47
CA ARG A 346 -22.83 -4.62 -13.13
C ARG A 346 -21.72 -4.81 -14.16
N MET A 347 -20.69 -5.63 -13.91
CA MET A 347 -19.67 -5.97 -14.89
C MET A 347 -20.27 -6.60 -16.12
N MET A 348 -21.26 -7.50 -15.96
CA MET A 348 -21.99 -8.10 -17.07
C MET A 348 -22.86 -7.09 -17.82
N ALA A 349 -23.45 -6.11 -17.15
CA ALA A 349 -24.18 -5.02 -17.79
C ALA A 349 -23.26 -4.10 -18.61
N GLU A 350 -22.01 -3.92 -18.17
CA GLU A 350 -20.97 -3.09 -18.80
C GLU A 350 -19.97 -3.96 -19.61
N ARG A 351 -20.37 -5.14 -20.05
CA ARG A 351 -19.51 -6.18 -20.64
C ARG A 351 -18.63 -5.67 -21.78
N ASP A 352 -19.13 -4.77 -22.62
CA ASP A 352 -18.39 -4.29 -23.78
C ASP A 352 -17.18 -3.43 -23.32
N ALA A 353 -17.38 -2.57 -22.33
CA ALA A 353 -16.32 -1.78 -21.72
C ALA A 353 -15.31 -2.64 -20.94
N VAL A 354 -15.79 -3.68 -20.24
CA VAL A 354 -14.91 -4.63 -19.55
C VAL A 354 -14.12 -5.47 -20.57
N ALA A 355 -14.73 -5.91 -21.67
CA ALA A 355 -14.06 -6.65 -22.74
C ALA A 355 -12.94 -5.82 -23.40
N GLU A 356 -13.18 -4.51 -23.61
CA GLU A 356 -12.15 -3.59 -24.09
C GLU A 356 -10.95 -3.55 -23.14
N LEU A 357 -11.20 -3.40 -21.83
CA LEU A 357 -10.14 -3.40 -20.82
C LEU A 357 -9.39 -4.74 -20.74
N LEU A 358 -10.09 -5.87 -20.90
CA LEU A 358 -9.43 -7.18 -20.90
C LEU A 358 -8.54 -7.41 -22.14
N SER A 359 -8.87 -6.75 -23.24
CA SER A 359 -8.11 -6.84 -24.51
C SER A 359 -6.89 -5.91 -24.54
N ASP A 360 -6.86 -4.91 -23.67
CA ASP A 360 -5.81 -3.90 -23.62
C ASP A 360 -4.59 -4.44 -22.84
N PRO A 361 -3.39 -4.49 -23.46
CA PRO A 361 -2.17 -4.99 -22.81
C PRO A 361 -1.70 -4.13 -21.64
N ASP A 362 -2.13 -2.86 -21.56
CA ASP A 362 -1.74 -1.94 -20.49
C ASP A 362 -2.73 -1.95 -19.31
N THR A 363 -3.77 -2.79 -19.37
CA THR A 363 -4.74 -2.92 -18.28
C THR A 363 -4.21 -3.79 -17.14
N HIS A 364 -4.25 -3.27 -15.93
CA HIS A 364 -4.00 -3.96 -14.67
C HIS A 364 -5.30 -4.15 -13.90
N ILE A 365 -5.56 -5.36 -13.43
CA ILE A 365 -6.76 -5.72 -12.67
C ILE A 365 -6.44 -5.83 -11.19
N TYR A 366 -7.26 -5.19 -10.35
CA TYR A 366 -7.15 -5.22 -8.89
C TYR A 366 -8.49 -5.62 -8.28
N ILE A 367 -8.49 -6.73 -7.53
CA ILE A 367 -9.66 -7.24 -6.82
C ILE A 367 -9.36 -7.22 -5.33
N CYS A 368 -10.17 -6.49 -4.54
CA CYS A 368 -10.00 -6.43 -3.10
C CYS A 368 -11.34 -6.45 -2.37
N GLY A 369 -11.48 -7.32 -1.37
CA GLY A 369 -12.69 -7.45 -0.56
C GLY A 369 -13.02 -8.86 -0.11
N LEU A 370 -14.31 -9.19 -0.08
CA LEU A 370 -14.78 -10.48 0.42
C LEU A 370 -14.48 -11.64 -0.55
N LYS A 371 -14.01 -12.80 -0.04
CA LYS A 371 -13.77 -14.02 -0.84
C LYS A 371 -14.95 -14.40 -1.75
N GLY A 372 -16.19 -14.31 -1.23
CA GLY A 372 -17.38 -14.63 -2.04
C GLY A 372 -17.64 -13.69 -3.21
N MET A 373 -17.04 -12.48 -3.24
CA MET A 373 -17.07 -11.57 -4.39
C MET A 373 -16.15 -12.09 -5.51
N GLU A 374 -14.98 -12.59 -5.16
CA GLU A 374 -13.98 -13.09 -6.11
C GLU A 374 -14.56 -14.11 -7.07
N ASP A 375 -15.27 -15.12 -6.56
CA ASP A 375 -15.91 -16.18 -7.36
C ASP A 375 -16.91 -15.60 -8.39
N GLY A 376 -17.67 -14.59 -7.99
CA GLY A 376 -18.61 -13.89 -8.87
C GLY A 376 -17.91 -13.11 -9.99
N VAL A 377 -16.84 -12.40 -9.63
CA VAL A 377 -16.02 -11.61 -10.55
C VAL A 377 -15.30 -12.51 -11.55
N GLU A 378 -14.72 -13.62 -11.11
CA GLU A 378 -14.08 -14.63 -11.97
C GLU A 378 -15.06 -15.19 -13.01
N LYS A 379 -16.28 -15.50 -12.61
CA LYS A 379 -17.33 -15.97 -13.55
C LYS A 379 -17.74 -14.90 -14.56
N ALA A 380 -17.82 -13.64 -14.12
CA ALA A 380 -18.12 -12.54 -15.03
C ALA A 380 -17.00 -12.35 -16.06
N PHE A 381 -15.74 -12.36 -15.63
CA PHE A 381 -14.60 -12.29 -16.55
C PHE A 381 -14.57 -13.47 -17.53
N ALA A 382 -14.82 -14.69 -17.07
CA ALA A 382 -14.90 -15.87 -17.94
C ALA A 382 -15.96 -15.68 -19.01
N SER A 383 -17.19 -15.29 -18.63
CA SER A 383 -18.28 -15.07 -19.57
C SER A 383 -17.98 -13.97 -20.59
N ILE A 384 -17.34 -12.85 -20.14
CA ILE A 384 -17.00 -11.72 -21.01
C ILE A 384 -15.88 -12.11 -21.98
N ALA A 385 -14.81 -12.73 -21.50
CA ALA A 385 -13.66 -13.13 -22.32
C ALA A 385 -14.07 -14.19 -23.37
N GLU A 386 -14.86 -15.18 -22.98
CA GLU A 386 -15.35 -16.23 -23.87
C GLU A 386 -16.27 -15.68 -24.96
N SER A 387 -17.07 -14.66 -24.66
CA SER A 387 -17.90 -13.97 -25.67
C SER A 387 -17.03 -13.28 -26.73
N GLY A 388 -15.81 -12.87 -26.37
CA GLY A 388 -14.80 -12.33 -27.29
C GLY A 388 -13.89 -13.39 -27.93
N GLY A 389 -14.14 -14.68 -27.70
CA GLY A 389 -13.35 -15.78 -28.24
C GLY A 389 -12.05 -16.06 -27.50
N THR A 390 -11.85 -15.49 -26.30
CA THR A 390 -10.63 -15.65 -25.48
C THR A 390 -10.94 -16.56 -24.29
N ARG A 391 -10.07 -17.54 -24.03
CA ARG A 391 -10.19 -18.38 -22.83
C ARG A 391 -9.71 -17.60 -21.61
N TRP A 392 -10.59 -17.40 -20.64
CA TRP A 392 -10.30 -16.63 -19.42
C TRP A 392 -9.10 -17.18 -18.64
N ASP A 393 -9.04 -18.50 -18.41
CA ASP A 393 -7.94 -19.10 -17.65
C ASP A 393 -6.58 -18.76 -18.24
N ALA A 394 -6.44 -18.86 -19.56
CA ALA A 394 -5.20 -18.56 -20.25
C ALA A 394 -4.85 -17.05 -20.19
N LEU A 395 -5.86 -16.18 -20.34
CA LEU A 395 -5.67 -14.74 -20.24
C LEU A 395 -5.27 -14.34 -18.82
N ARG A 396 -5.98 -14.83 -17.80
CA ARG A 396 -5.69 -14.58 -16.40
C ARG A 396 -4.27 -15.00 -16.02
N ASP A 397 -3.87 -16.22 -16.43
CA ASP A 397 -2.55 -16.75 -16.11
C ASP A 397 -1.45 -15.92 -16.78
N ALA A 398 -1.65 -15.50 -18.04
CA ALA A 398 -0.75 -14.59 -18.74
C ALA A 398 -0.67 -13.22 -18.03
N MET A 399 -1.80 -12.65 -17.62
CA MET A 399 -1.83 -11.38 -16.87
C MET A 399 -1.13 -11.50 -15.52
N ARG A 400 -1.24 -12.64 -14.82
CA ARG A 400 -0.50 -12.90 -13.57
C ARG A 400 1.00 -12.93 -13.79
N GLU A 401 1.45 -13.66 -14.80
CA GLU A 401 2.87 -13.73 -15.15
C GLU A 401 3.46 -12.37 -15.51
N GLN A 402 2.65 -11.51 -16.12
CA GLN A 402 3.00 -10.14 -16.50
C GLN A 402 2.85 -9.12 -15.34
N GLY A 403 2.39 -9.55 -14.16
CA GLY A 403 2.14 -8.64 -13.04
C GLY A 403 0.98 -7.67 -13.28
N ARG A 404 -0.08 -8.12 -13.96
CA ARG A 404 -1.26 -7.31 -14.32
C ARG A 404 -2.57 -7.81 -13.70
N TYR A 405 -2.55 -8.89 -12.92
CA TYR A 405 -3.72 -9.43 -12.24
C TYR A 405 -3.44 -9.63 -10.75
N HIS A 406 -4.14 -8.90 -9.92
CA HIS A 406 -3.88 -8.81 -8.48
C HIS A 406 -5.16 -9.05 -7.69
N VAL A 407 -5.09 -9.95 -6.72
CA VAL A 407 -6.22 -10.30 -5.83
C VAL A 407 -5.76 -10.25 -4.38
N GLU A 408 -6.55 -9.60 -3.54
CA GLU A 408 -6.39 -9.55 -2.09
C GLU A 408 -7.77 -9.67 -1.45
N THR A 409 -8.19 -10.90 -1.13
CA THR A 409 -9.52 -11.18 -0.56
C THR A 409 -9.42 -11.77 0.86
N TYR A 410 -10.38 -11.44 1.74
CA TYR A 410 -10.41 -11.80 3.17
C TYR A 410 -11.78 -12.25 3.64
#